data_0ea6a1861db88442f505629305f92e1f
#
_entry.id   0ea6a1861db88442f505629305f92e1f
#
_cell.length_a   1.000
_cell.length_b   1.000
_cell.length_c   1.000
_cell.angle_alpha   90.00
_cell.angle_beta   90.00
_cell.angle_gamma   90.00
#
_symmetry.space_group_name_H-M   'P 1'
#
loop_
_entity.id
_entity.type
_entity.pdbx_description
1 polymer ?
#
loop_
_entity_poly.entity_id
_entity_poly.type
_entity_poly.pdbx_seq_one_letter_code
_entity_poly.pdbx_strand_id
1 'polypeptide(L)'
;MRDLLVIIPAKGNSSRLKKKNLQKIGNYSLVEKKIKDCLISKIPNQNILLSSDSEKILQYQKKYNLYPLIKRNKKYTRNNSSTFSVVLESIRNYKRLNKIKYIAVLPVTNPLLSYKKIYSAYFKLKKNKKINSIISIVEPGSHPFQFVKHNQKKKFIKI
;
A
#
# COMPACT_ATOMS: atom_id res chain seq x y z
N MET A 1 -13.40 -12.70 1.67
CA MET A 1 -12.84 -11.66 2.59
C MET A 1 -13.74 -10.41 2.59
N ARG A 2 -15.04 -10.60 2.91
CA ARG A 2 -16.05 -9.50 2.85
C ARG A 2 -15.90 -8.46 3.95
N ASP A 3 -15.23 -8.81 5.04
CA ASP A 3 -14.97 -7.99 6.23
C ASP A 3 -13.55 -7.41 6.27
N LEU A 4 -12.80 -7.49 5.16
CA LEU A 4 -11.47 -6.91 4.98
C LEU A 4 -11.57 -5.67 4.07
N LEU A 5 -11.09 -4.53 4.55
CA LEU A 5 -10.82 -3.34 3.76
C LEU A 5 -9.35 -3.30 3.38
N VAL A 6 -9.05 -3.15 2.11
CA VAL A 6 -7.69 -2.93 1.62
C VAL A 6 -7.51 -1.47 1.23
N ILE A 7 -6.48 -0.84 1.76
CA ILE A 7 -6.08 0.52 1.41
C ILE A 7 -4.76 0.44 0.65
N ILE A 8 -4.76 0.97 -0.58
CA ILE A 8 -3.59 1.06 -1.46
C ILE A 8 -3.15 2.52 -1.53
N PRO A 9 -2.16 2.96 -0.73
CA PRO A 9 -1.64 4.31 -0.82
C PRO A 9 -0.74 4.44 -2.04
N ALA A 10 -1.12 5.30 -2.99
CA ALA A 10 -0.42 5.51 -4.25
C ALA A 10 -0.27 7.00 -4.55
N LYS A 11 0.80 7.64 -4.08
CA LYS A 11 1.10 9.05 -4.35
C LYS A 11 1.44 9.27 -5.83
N GLY A 12 0.95 10.35 -6.44
CA GLY A 12 1.19 10.69 -7.84
C GLY A 12 2.65 11.06 -8.12
N ASN A 13 3.21 11.92 -7.27
CA ASN A 13 4.60 12.34 -7.35
C ASN A 13 5.46 11.64 -6.31
N SER A 14 6.60 11.16 -6.75
CA SER A 14 7.61 10.50 -5.93
C SER A 14 8.91 11.28 -6.06
N SER A 15 9.55 11.64 -4.94
CA SER A 15 10.77 12.45 -4.93
C SER A 15 11.97 11.76 -5.57
N ARG A 16 12.08 10.44 -5.42
CA ARG A 16 13.23 9.65 -5.92
C ARG A 16 13.06 9.17 -7.36
N LEU A 17 11.85 8.86 -7.78
CA LEU A 17 11.55 8.35 -9.12
C LEU A 17 10.21 8.92 -9.60
N LYS A 18 10.26 9.79 -10.63
CA LYS A 18 9.05 10.40 -11.18
C LYS A 18 8.02 9.34 -11.56
N LYS A 19 6.76 9.56 -11.15
CA LYS A 19 5.62 8.68 -11.44
C LYS A 19 5.86 7.20 -11.09
N LYS A 20 6.64 6.91 -10.05
CA LYS A 20 7.03 5.55 -9.66
C LYS A 20 5.86 4.57 -9.68
N ASN A 21 4.72 4.94 -9.12
CA ASN A 21 3.56 4.06 -9.00
C ASN A 21 2.90 3.70 -10.35
N LEU A 22 3.20 4.47 -11.40
CA LEU A 22 2.77 4.22 -12.78
C LEU A 22 3.83 3.50 -13.63
N GLN A 23 5.05 3.29 -13.10
CA GLN A 23 6.07 2.50 -13.78
C GLN A 23 5.60 1.06 -13.94
N LYS A 24 5.94 0.47 -15.09
CA LYS A 24 5.54 -0.90 -15.43
C LYS A 24 6.54 -1.93 -14.88
N ILE A 25 6.00 -3.05 -14.42
CA ILE A 25 6.71 -4.31 -14.22
C ILE A 25 5.98 -5.35 -15.05
N GLY A 26 6.62 -5.84 -16.11
CA GLY A 26 5.95 -6.63 -17.13
C GLY A 26 4.82 -5.81 -17.79
N ASN A 27 3.65 -6.40 -17.90
CA ASN A 27 2.51 -5.81 -18.60
C ASN A 27 1.70 -4.80 -17.77
N TYR A 28 1.99 -4.63 -16.48
CA TYR A 28 1.16 -3.83 -15.57
C TYR A 28 1.96 -2.74 -14.87
N SER A 29 1.32 -1.58 -14.63
CA SER A 29 1.91 -0.62 -13.70
C SER A 29 1.93 -1.17 -12.28
N LEU A 30 2.83 -0.62 -11.42
CA LEU A 30 2.92 -1.05 -10.02
C LEU A 30 1.58 -0.96 -9.29
N VAL A 31 0.82 0.12 -9.51
CA VAL A 31 -0.50 0.28 -8.89
C VAL A 31 -1.49 -0.74 -9.45
N GLU A 32 -1.48 -0.98 -10.75
CA GLU A 32 -2.38 -1.93 -11.40
C GLU A 32 -2.11 -3.36 -10.94
N LYS A 33 -0.83 -3.74 -10.87
CA LYS A 33 -0.44 -5.06 -10.34
C LYS A 33 -0.97 -5.25 -8.92
N LYS A 34 -0.85 -4.25 -8.04
CA LYS A 34 -1.34 -4.34 -6.66
C LYS A 34 -2.86 -4.51 -6.60
N ILE A 35 -3.60 -3.82 -7.45
CA ILE A 35 -5.05 -3.99 -7.57
C ILE A 35 -5.38 -5.41 -8.01
N LYS A 36 -4.71 -5.94 -9.05
CA LYS A 36 -4.92 -7.31 -9.52
C LYS A 36 -4.62 -8.36 -8.45
N ASP A 37 -3.56 -8.19 -7.66
CA ASP A 37 -3.24 -9.08 -6.54
C ASP A 37 -4.39 -9.11 -5.51
N CYS A 38 -5.03 -7.98 -5.24
CA CYS A 38 -6.20 -7.91 -4.36
C CYS A 38 -7.41 -8.63 -4.95
N LEU A 39 -7.68 -8.44 -6.24
CA LEU A 39 -8.81 -9.07 -6.93
C LEU A 39 -8.65 -10.61 -7.00
N ILE A 40 -7.45 -11.08 -7.33
CA ILE A 40 -7.12 -12.53 -7.32
C ILE A 40 -7.28 -13.11 -5.91
N SER A 41 -7.02 -12.34 -4.86
CA SER A 41 -7.28 -12.73 -3.47
C SER A 41 -8.77 -12.80 -3.11
N LYS A 42 -9.68 -12.60 -4.06
CA LYS A 42 -11.15 -12.58 -3.86
C LYS A 42 -11.61 -11.51 -2.86
N ILE A 43 -10.90 -10.39 -2.79
CA ILE A 43 -11.34 -9.20 -2.05
C ILE A 43 -12.40 -8.51 -2.90
N PRO A 44 -13.60 -8.20 -2.35
CA PRO A 44 -14.62 -7.47 -3.09
C PRO A 44 -14.10 -6.13 -3.61
N ASN A 45 -14.39 -5.78 -4.85
CA ASN A 45 -13.93 -4.53 -5.47
C ASN A 45 -14.26 -3.30 -4.60
N GLN A 46 -15.44 -3.29 -3.99
CA GLN A 46 -15.91 -2.21 -3.11
C GLN A 46 -15.19 -2.16 -1.75
N ASN A 47 -14.35 -3.15 -1.45
CA ASN A 47 -13.48 -3.17 -0.28
C ASN A 47 -12.01 -2.86 -0.63
N ILE A 48 -11.73 -2.49 -1.88
CA ILE A 48 -10.41 -2.03 -2.32
C ILE A 48 -10.47 -0.52 -2.50
N LEU A 49 -9.68 0.21 -1.72
CA LEU A 49 -9.65 1.64 -1.68
C LEU A 49 -8.29 2.13 -2.16
N LEU A 50 -8.28 2.83 -3.30
CA LEU A 50 -7.08 3.42 -3.89
C LEU A 50 -6.96 4.88 -3.46
N SER A 51 -6.02 5.20 -2.55
CA SER A 51 -5.79 6.56 -2.08
C SER A 51 -4.70 7.24 -2.89
N SER A 52 -5.06 8.26 -3.67
CA SER A 52 -4.13 9.01 -4.52
C SER A 52 -4.51 10.49 -4.66
N ASP A 53 -3.50 11.30 -4.97
CA ASP A 53 -3.62 12.71 -5.38
C ASP A 53 -3.55 12.88 -6.91
N SER A 54 -3.32 11.79 -7.65
CA SER A 54 -3.13 11.78 -9.10
C SER A 54 -4.35 11.24 -9.84
N GLU A 55 -4.92 12.05 -10.73
CA GLU A 55 -6.05 11.65 -11.60
C GLU A 55 -5.71 10.38 -12.43
N LYS A 56 -4.48 10.31 -12.96
CA LYS A 56 -4.01 9.15 -13.74
C LYS A 56 -4.04 7.86 -12.94
N ILE A 57 -3.76 7.93 -11.63
CA ILE A 57 -3.85 6.78 -10.75
C ILE A 57 -5.31 6.49 -10.40
N LEU A 58 -6.12 7.52 -10.16
CA LEU A 58 -7.54 7.36 -9.82
C LEU A 58 -8.37 6.78 -10.96
N GLN A 59 -7.94 6.90 -12.22
CA GLN A 59 -8.59 6.21 -13.35
C GLN A 59 -8.70 4.69 -13.15
N TYR A 60 -7.78 4.07 -12.41
CA TYR A 60 -7.87 2.65 -12.08
C TYR A 60 -9.08 2.30 -11.19
N GLN A 61 -9.61 3.24 -10.41
CA GLN A 61 -10.85 3.03 -9.64
C GLN A 61 -12.01 2.72 -10.59
N LYS A 62 -12.17 3.52 -11.64
CA LYS A 62 -13.20 3.31 -12.67
C LYS A 62 -12.94 2.03 -13.46
N LYS A 63 -11.70 1.83 -13.92
CA LYS A 63 -11.29 0.67 -14.72
C LYS A 63 -11.61 -0.66 -14.01
N TYR A 64 -11.43 -0.75 -12.69
CA TYR A 64 -11.61 -1.96 -11.90
C TYR A 64 -12.86 -1.94 -11.01
N ASN A 65 -13.73 -0.95 -11.19
CA ASN A 65 -14.93 -0.77 -10.37
C ASN A 65 -14.65 -0.88 -8.86
N LEU A 66 -13.59 -0.20 -8.40
CA LEU A 66 -13.18 -0.16 -7.00
C LEU A 66 -14.06 0.79 -6.20
N TYR A 67 -13.87 0.82 -4.88
CA TYR A 67 -14.53 1.81 -4.04
C TYR A 67 -14.19 3.24 -4.51
N PRO A 68 -15.20 4.07 -4.85
CA PRO A 68 -14.98 5.42 -5.34
C PRO A 68 -14.52 6.34 -4.20
N LEU A 69 -13.23 6.52 -4.08
CA LEU A 69 -12.65 7.45 -3.11
C LEU A 69 -12.49 8.84 -3.72
N ILE A 70 -12.72 9.84 -2.90
CA ILE A 70 -12.38 11.22 -3.18
C ILE A 70 -10.85 11.34 -3.25
N LYS A 71 -10.37 12.16 -4.18
CA LYS A 71 -8.96 12.50 -4.31
C LYS A 71 -8.36 12.88 -2.96
N ARG A 72 -7.20 12.31 -2.63
CA ARG A 72 -6.48 12.58 -1.39
C ARG A 72 -6.25 14.08 -1.19
N ASN A 73 -6.51 14.57 -0.01
CA ASN A 73 -6.30 15.96 0.34
C ASN A 73 -4.82 16.34 0.25
N LYS A 74 -4.52 17.55 -0.23
CA LYS A 74 -3.15 18.08 -0.42
C LYS A 74 -2.31 18.01 0.87
N LYS A 75 -2.88 18.18 2.04
CA LYS A 75 -2.15 18.08 3.33
C LYS A 75 -1.53 16.70 3.56
N TYR A 76 -2.12 15.62 3.00
CA TYR A 76 -1.62 14.24 3.10
C TYR A 76 -0.76 13.82 1.91
N THR A 77 -0.39 14.76 1.02
CA THR A 77 0.47 14.50 -0.14
C THR A 77 1.89 15.02 0.05
N ARG A 78 2.16 15.74 1.13
CA ARG A 78 3.49 16.26 1.45
C ARG A 78 4.48 15.12 1.69
N ASN A 79 5.80 15.41 1.54
CA ASN A 79 6.84 14.37 1.68
C ASN A 79 6.95 13.82 3.11
N ASN A 80 6.61 14.62 4.10
CA ASN A 80 6.60 14.24 5.53
C ASN A 80 5.26 13.69 6.02
N SER A 81 4.26 13.52 5.15
CA SER A 81 2.98 12.92 5.54
C SER A 81 3.18 11.44 5.83
N SER A 82 2.81 11.03 7.04
CA SER A 82 2.92 9.62 7.44
C SER A 82 1.91 8.74 6.69
N THR A 83 2.26 7.49 6.45
CA THR A 83 1.32 6.50 5.92
C THR A 83 0.09 6.37 6.82
N PHE A 84 0.27 6.49 8.12
CA PHE A 84 -0.81 6.43 9.10
C PHE A 84 -1.88 7.52 8.86
N SER A 85 -1.46 8.77 8.63
CA SER A 85 -2.39 9.87 8.33
C SER A 85 -3.21 9.60 7.08
N VAL A 86 -2.60 9.03 6.04
CA VAL A 86 -3.27 8.62 4.80
C VAL A 86 -4.29 7.51 5.04
N VAL A 87 -3.94 6.56 5.89
CA VAL A 87 -4.84 5.46 6.27
C VAL A 87 -6.05 5.99 7.03
N LEU A 88 -5.84 6.87 8.02
CA LEU A 88 -6.92 7.48 8.78
C LEU A 88 -7.88 8.30 7.90
N GLU A 89 -7.34 9.11 6.97
CA GLU A 89 -8.17 9.82 6.00
C GLU A 89 -9.02 8.86 5.17
N SER A 90 -8.40 7.77 4.72
CA SER A 90 -9.06 6.75 3.92
C SER A 90 -10.21 6.08 4.66
N ILE A 91 -9.99 5.73 5.94
CA ILE A 91 -11.00 5.11 6.79
C ILE A 91 -12.18 6.07 7.03
N ARG A 92 -11.91 7.33 7.34
CA ARG A 92 -12.95 8.35 7.57
C ARG A 92 -13.86 8.56 6.35
N ASN A 93 -13.31 8.40 5.16
CA ASN A 93 -14.06 8.55 3.90
C ASN A 93 -14.74 7.24 3.43
N TYR A 94 -14.54 6.13 4.13
CA TYR A 94 -15.14 4.85 3.75
C TYR A 94 -16.50 4.65 4.42
N LYS A 95 -17.59 4.78 3.65
CA LYS A 95 -18.97 4.78 4.17
C LYS A 95 -19.49 3.42 4.68
N ARG A 96 -18.78 2.31 4.42
CA ARG A 96 -19.21 0.95 4.78
C ARG A 96 -18.40 0.36 5.92
N LEU A 97 -17.85 1.20 6.79
CA LEU A 97 -16.91 0.79 7.84
C LEU A 97 -17.53 -0.20 8.85
N ASN A 98 -18.83 -0.11 9.10
CA ASN A 98 -19.57 -1.03 9.98
C ASN A 98 -19.51 -2.50 9.55
N LYS A 99 -19.20 -2.79 8.28
CA LYS A 99 -19.04 -4.15 7.73
C LYS A 99 -17.59 -4.65 7.77
N ILE A 100 -16.65 -3.80 8.21
CA ILE A 100 -15.21 -4.08 8.17
C ILE A 100 -14.73 -4.46 9.57
N LYS A 101 -14.01 -5.57 9.66
CA LYS A 101 -13.35 -6.04 10.88
C LYS A 101 -11.82 -5.95 10.78
N TYR A 102 -11.30 -5.98 9.56
CA TYR A 102 -9.85 -6.01 9.30
C TYR A 102 -9.48 -4.95 8.27
N ILE A 103 -8.31 -4.35 8.45
CA ILE A 103 -7.76 -3.38 7.51
C ILE A 103 -6.38 -3.87 7.08
N ALA A 104 -6.14 -3.93 5.76
CA ALA A 104 -4.82 -4.19 5.21
C ALA A 104 -4.32 -2.95 4.47
N VAL A 105 -3.09 -2.54 4.76
CA VAL A 105 -2.40 -1.47 4.04
C VAL A 105 -1.38 -2.11 3.11
N LEU A 106 -1.58 -1.96 1.81
CA LEU A 106 -0.74 -2.58 0.79
C LEU A 106 0.00 -1.51 -0.03
N PRO A 107 1.24 -1.13 0.39
CA PRO A 107 2.04 -0.19 -0.38
C PRO A 107 2.32 -0.71 -1.79
N VAL A 108 2.19 0.17 -2.78
CA VAL A 108 2.47 -0.14 -4.19
C VAL A 108 3.95 -0.52 -4.40
N THR A 109 4.82 -0.04 -3.53
CA THR A 109 6.28 -0.24 -3.61
C THR A 109 6.76 -1.64 -3.26
N ASN A 110 5.85 -2.54 -2.92
CA ASN A 110 6.14 -3.95 -2.73
C ASN A 110 5.45 -4.79 -3.82
N PRO A 111 5.94 -4.78 -5.08
CA PRO A 111 5.28 -5.45 -6.19
C PRO A 111 5.35 -6.98 -6.14
N LEU A 112 6.31 -7.52 -5.40
CA LEU A 112 6.54 -8.97 -5.30
C LEU A 112 5.72 -9.63 -4.18
N LEU A 113 4.99 -8.84 -3.38
CA LEU A 113 4.08 -9.41 -2.39
C LEU A 113 2.95 -10.15 -3.10
N SER A 114 2.98 -11.47 -3.01
CA SER A 114 2.01 -12.31 -3.70
C SER A 114 0.63 -12.26 -3.03
N TYR A 115 -0.43 -12.45 -3.83
CA TYR A 115 -1.81 -12.55 -3.35
C TYR A 115 -1.98 -13.66 -2.28
N LYS A 116 -1.21 -14.76 -2.35
CA LYS A 116 -1.23 -15.85 -1.36
C LYS A 116 -0.84 -15.37 0.03
N LYS A 117 0.10 -14.41 0.14
CA LYS A 117 0.50 -13.82 1.43
C LYS A 117 -0.59 -12.93 2.02
N ILE A 118 -1.31 -12.16 1.20
CA ILE A 118 -2.46 -11.36 1.64
C ILE A 118 -3.55 -12.28 2.22
N TYR A 119 -3.87 -13.33 1.49
CA TYR A 119 -4.83 -14.34 1.90
C TYR A 119 -4.43 -15.01 3.23
N SER A 120 -3.21 -15.51 3.32
CA SER A 120 -2.67 -16.16 4.50
C SER A 120 -2.69 -15.25 5.74
N ALA A 121 -2.29 -13.97 5.60
CA ALA A 121 -2.30 -13.00 6.69
C ALA A 121 -3.72 -12.75 7.22
N TYR A 122 -4.68 -12.55 6.31
CA TYR A 122 -6.07 -12.37 6.70
C TYR A 122 -6.62 -13.56 7.50
N PHE A 123 -6.39 -14.79 7.04
CA PHE A 123 -6.89 -15.99 7.74
C PHE A 123 -6.18 -16.24 9.07
N LYS A 124 -4.88 -15.92 9.17
CA LYS A 124 -4.15 -15.98 10.45
C LYS A 124 -4.75 -15.03 11.48
N LEU A 125 -5.03 -13.77 11.12
CA LEU A 125 -5.69 -12.81 12.00
C LEU A 125 -7.09 -13.29 12.40
N LYS A 126 -7.86 -13.77 11.43
CA LYS A 126 -9.23 -14.24 11.69
C LYS A 126 -9.29 -15.44 12.63
N LYS A 127 -8.35 -16.38 12.50
CA LYS A 127 -8.29 -17.62 13.28
C LYS A 127 -7.74 -17.40 14.68
N ASN A 128 -6.80 -16.49 14.84
CA ASN A 128 -6.12 -16.27 16.13
C ASN A 128 -6.50 -14.92 16.75
N LYS A 129 -7.45 -14.96 17.69
CA LYS A 129 -7.93 -13.75 18.39
C LYS A 129 -6.90 -13.12 19.34
N LYS A 130 -5.78 -13.82 19.65
CA LYS A 130 -4.72 -13.28 20.52
C LYS A 130 -3.79 -12.32 19.79
N ILE A 131 -3.81 -12.28 18.43
CA ILE A 131 -2.98 -11.37 17.64
C ILE A 131 -3.85 -10.26 17.04
N ASN A 132 -3.38 -9.02 17.15
CA ASN A 132 -4.10 -7.84 16.68
C ASN A 132 -3.57 -7.31 15.33
N SER A 133 -2.35 -7.70 14.94
CA SER A 133 -1.74 -7.23 13.68
C SER A 133 -0.76 -8.26 13.10
N ILE A 134 -0.57 -8.20 11.80
CA ILE A 134 0.47 -8.95 11.06
C ILE A 134 1.22 -7.97 10.17
N ILE A 135 2.53 -8.01 10.23
CA ILE A 135 3.43 -7.20 9.39
C ILE A 135 4.26 -8.17 8.55
N SER A 136 4.38 -7.88 7.26
CA SER A 136 5.31 -8.60 6.41
C SER A 136 6.73 -8.08 6.64
N ILE A 137 7.64 -9.00 6.92
CA ILE A 137 9.06 -8.72 7.04
C ILE A 137 9.83 -9.56 6.03
N VAL A 138 11.03 -9.14 5.71
CA VAL A 138 11.98 -9.87 4.87
C VAL A 138 13.33 -9.83 5.58
N GLU A 139 14.07 -10.92 5.46
CA GLU A 139 15.46 -10.93 5.90
C GLU A 139 16.27 -9.94 5.05
N PRO A 140 17.02 -9.00 5.66
CA PRO A 140 17.82 -8.06 4.89
C PRO A 140 18.93 -8.82 4.14
N GLY A 141 19.15 -8.44 2.88
CA GLY A 141 20.19 -9.03 2.04
C GLY A 141 21.63 -8.79 2.54
N SER A 142 21.81 -7.82 3.46
CA SER A 142 23.06 -7.55 4.17
C SER A 142 22.76 -7.10 5.59
N HIS A 143 23.66 -7.44 6.52
CA HIS A 143 23.51 -7.07 7.92
C HIS A 143 23.55 -5.53 8.05
N PRO A 144 22.68 -4.90 8.91
CA PRO A 144 22.68 -3.44 9.08
C PRO A 144 24.04 -2.84 9.40
N PHE A 145 24.91 -3.54 10.12
CA PHE A 145 26.28 -3.10 10.41
C PHE A 145 27.23 -3.11 9.20
N GLN A 146 26.80 -3.63 8.05
CA GLN A 146 27.53 -3.54 6.77
C GLN A 146 27.19 -2.25 6.01
N PHE A 147 26.18 -1.49 6.43
CA PHE A 147 25.87 -0.21 5.82
C PHE A 147 26.91 0.84 6.19
N VAL A 148 27.19 1.71 5.24
CA VAL A 148 28.06 2.85 5.43
C VAL A 148 27.29 4.15 5.22
N LYS A 149 27.59 5.14 6.03
CA LYS A 149 27.06 6.49 5.86
C LYS A 149 28.02 7.31 5.03
N HIS A 150 27.54 7.89 3.93
CA HIS A 150 28.32 8.84 3.15
C HIS A 150 28.41 10.18 3.89
N ASN A 151 29.63 10.66 4.11
CA ASN A 151 29.89 11.98 4.64
C ASN A 151 30.54 12.83 3.55
N GLN A 152 30.07 14.07 3.36
CA GLN A 152 30.62 14.98 2.35
C GLN A 152 32.11 15.27 2.52
N LYS A 153 32.62 15.22 3.76
CA LYS A 153 34.05 15.44 4.09
C LYS A 153 34.88 14.15 4.09
N LYS A 154 34.26 13.00 4.40
CA LYS A 154 34.89 11.67 4.36
C LYS A 154 34.00 10.79 3.49
N LYS A 155 34.58 10.09 2.52
CA LYS A 155 33.81 9.34 1.52
C LYS A 155 32.82 8.34 2.13
N PHE A 156 33.21 7.62 3.18
CA PHE A 156 32.35 6.65 3.87
C PHE A 156 32.67 6.59 5.37
N ILE A 157 31.65 6.33 6.17
CA ILE A 157 31.74 6.05 7.60
C ILE A 157 30.96 4.77 7.84
N LYS A 158 31.59 3.76 8.46
CA LYS A 158 30.90 2.56 8.94
C LYS A 158 29.98 2.97 10.09
N ILE A 159 28.73 2.53 10.07
CA ILE A 159 27.73 2.75 11.10
C ILE A 159 27.85 1.67 12.16
#